data_232c597c8689c2d82fdbace41a735271
#
_entry.id   232c597c8689c2d82fdbace41a735271
#
_cell.length_a   1.000
_cell.length_b   1.000
_cell.length_c   1.000
_cell.angle_alpha   90.00
_cell.angle_beta   90.00
_cell.angle_gamma   90.00
#
_symmetry.space_group_name_H-M   'P 1'
#
loop_
_entity.id
_entity.type
_entity.pdbx_description
1 polymer ?
#
loop_
_entity_poly.entity_id
_entity_poly.type
_entity_poly.pdbx_seq_one_letter_code
_entity_poly.pdbx_strand_id
1 'polypeptide(L)'
;MKFNGTALPNKTIEIIIEDPIGKEIFADIFHVDEAGFVNFEYQTEQVSAKGTYTIIATQDKEKEFIFTGIGQLPTIPVNLEFDSLNYKAGDIAYISLTGKASEIVSLLVIDPSDKPIGNGISITLQPDGRENYELDLEGYPSGVYTAVISKGSAQSTEVFTVGLQTGSGEIKINTTKEGYLPGDSILLLGDTAENVLLTVALMDSEGNIIKEKETFSDKNGKISDSTFRIPSDAIHGIWQFNAKSGSNFDTIEIEVLATLEEGMMVSVEEGLEVAGVGKTVLIKVIGAKQTVEFEIIAVDGETIETLSFVASDQGDVNLPWIIPKDTEPGTYTITASDAFNSVNATFALE
;
A
#
# COMPACT_ATOMS: atom_id res chain seq x y z
N MET A 1 -2.95 -9.85 -13.23
CA MET A 1 -3.99 -8.91 -13.72
C MET A 1 -3.27 -7.78 -14.44
N LYS A 2 -3.79 -7.35 -15.60
CA LYS A 2 -3.18 -6.23 -16.37
C LYS A 2 -4.19 -5.10 -16.45
N PHE A 3 -3.75 -3.90 -16.12
CA PHE A 3 -4.57 -2.69 -16.11
C PHE A 3 -3.94 -1.67 -17.04
N ASN A 4 -4.75 -1.05 -17.87
CA ASN A 4 -4.33 0.02 -18.77
C ASN A 4 -5.34 1.16 -18.64
N GLY A 5 -4.85 2.37 -18.49
CA GLY A 5 -5.69 3.55 -18.33
C GLY A 5 -4.96 4.82 -18.72
N THR A 6 -5.65 5.93 -18.50
CA THR A 6 -5.09 7.27 -18.67
C THR A 6 -5.34 8.07 -17.40
N ALA A 7 -4.37 8.88 -17.02
CA ALA A 7 -4.42 9.76 -15.86
C ALA A 7 -3.81 11.13 -16.23
N LEU A 8 -3.88 12.10 -15.33
CA LEU A 8 -3.26 13.40 -15.55
C LEU A 8 -1.74 13.27 -15.62
N PRO A 9 -1.09 13.72 -16.70
CA PRO A 9 0.36 13.59 -16.87
C PRO A 9 1.15 14.38 -15.82
N ASN A 10 2.38 13.90 -15.54
CA ASN A 10 3.32 14.52 -14.59
C ASN A 10 2.77 14.64 -13.15
N LYS A 11 1.88 13.76 -12.76
CA LYS A 11 1.37 13.63 -11.39
C LYS A 11 1.48 12.19 -10.92
N THR A 12 1.36 12.00 -9.63
CA THR A 12 1.29 10.67 -9.04
C THR A 12 -0.13 10.11 -9.13
N ILE A 13 -0.24 8.79 -9.25
CA ILE A 13 -1.48 8.03 -9.13
C ILE A 13 -1.26 6.92 -8.10
N GLU A 14 -2.17 6.78 -7.16
CA GLU A 14 -2.18 5.69 -6.19
C GLU A 14 -3.06 4.56 -6.70
N ILE A 15 -2.54 3.35 -6.66
CA ILE A 15 -3.27 2.12 -7.01
C ILE A 15 -3.33 1.22 -5.77
N ILE A 16 -4.53 0.88 -5.34
CA ILE A 16 -4.78 -0.05 -4.25
C ILE A 16 -5.54 -1.25 -4.83
N ILE A 17 -5.17 -2.47 -4.42
CA ILE A 17 -5.92 -3.69 -4.75
C ILE A 17 -6.40 -4.34 -3.45
N GLU A 18 -7.69 -4.55 -3.37
CA GLU A 18 -8.34 -5.28 -2.28
C GLU A 18 -8.81 -6.65 -2.74
N ASP A 19 -8.66 -7.63 -1.87
CA ASP A 19 -9.16 -8.98 -2.06
C ASP A 19 -10.70 -9.08 -1.87
N PRO A 20 -11.32 -10.26 -2.10
CA PRO A 20 -12.78 -10.41 -2.00
C PRO A 20 -13.39 -10.14 -0.61
N ILE A 21 -12.59 -10.02 0.43
CA ILE A 21 -13.05 -9.67 1.78
C ILE A 21 -12.70 -8.24 2.18
N GLY A 22 -12.21 -7.42 1.21
CA GLY A 22 -11.85 -6.02 1.45
C GLY A 22 -10.49 -5.82 2.13
N LYS A 23 -9.62 -6.86 2.13
CA LYS A 23 -8.27 -6.73 2.64
C LYS A 23 -7.37 -6.17 1.54
N GLU A 24 -6.65 -5.10 1.84
CA GLU A 24 -5.59 -4.59 0.98
C GLU A 24 -4.49 -5.66 0.80
N ILE A 25 -4.23 -6.02 -0.45
CA ILE A 25 -3.20 -6.99 -0.83
C ILE A 25 -2.08 -6.37 -1.66
N PHE A 26 -2.32 -5.17 -2.18
CA PHE A 26 -1.35 -4.38 -2.90
C PHE A 26 -1.74 -2.90 -2.80
N ALA A 27 -0.75 -2.06 -2.65
CA ALA A 27 -0.92 -0.63 -2.85
C ALA A 27 0.43 -0.01 -3.20
N ASP A 28 0.40 0.92 -4.15
CA ASP A 28 1.59 1.64 -4.58
C ASP A 28 1.22 2.99 -5.20
N ILE A 29 2.20 3.90 -5.27
CA ILE A 29 2.06 5.21 -5.90
C ILE A 29 3.01 5.24 -7.10
N PHE A 30 2.47 5.54 -8.28
CA PHE A 30 3.20 5.60 -9.54
C PHE A 30 3.28 7.02 -10.06
N HIS A 31 4.40 7.37 -10.67
CA HIS A 31 4.51 8.59 -11.43
C HIS A 31 3.94 8.40 -12.84
N VAL A 32 3.01 9.27 -13.23
CA VAL A 32 2.40 9.25 -14.57
C VAL A 32 3.26 10.05 -15.53
N ASP A 33 3.67 9.45 -16.63
CA ASP A 33 4.52 10.07 -17.63
C ASP A 33 3.84 11.24 -18.38
N GLU A 34 4.60 11.91 -19.26
CA GLU A 34 4.08 13.02 -20.08
C GLU A 34 2.94 12.61 -21.03
N ALA A 35 2.85 11.33 -21.38
CA ALA A 35 1.80 10.81 -22.27
C ALA A 35 0.51 10.50 -21.51
N GLY A 36 0.54 10.49 -20.18
CA GLY A 36 -0.62 10.22 -19.34
C GLY A 36 -1.08 8.77 -19.33
N PHE A 37 -0.26 7.82 -19.82
CA PHE A 37 -0.61 6.41 -19.81
C PHE A 37 -0.22 5.76 -18.48
N VAL A 38 -1.15 4.96 -17.95
CA VAL A 38 -0.93 4.11 -16.78
C VAL A 38 -1.03 2.66 -17.24
N ASN A 39 0.07 1.93 -17.12
CA ASN A 39 0.13 0.50 -17.37
C ASN A 39 0.61 -0.16 -16.08
N PHE A 40 -0.21 -1.04 -15.54
CA PHE A 40 0.08 -1.72 -14.30
C PHE A 40 -0.21 -3.22 -14.45
N GLU A 41 0.68 -4.06 -13.93
CA GLU A 41 0.49 -5.51 -13.90
C GLU A 41 0.66 -6.01 -12.47
N TYR A 42 -0.39 -6.66 -11.94
CA TYR A 42 -0.35 -7.36 -10.68
C TYR A 42 -0.37 -8.86 -10.91
N GLN A 43 0.61 -9.56 -10.37
CA GLN A 43 0.71 -11.02 -10.49
C GLN A 43 -0.04 -11.68 -9.33
N THR A 44 -1.06 -12.46 -9.66
CA THR A 44 -1.84 -13.23 -8.69
C THR A 44 -1.16 -14.57 -8.43
N GLU A 45 -1.17 -15.01 -7.18
CA GLU A 45 -0.66 -16.31 -6.79
C GLU A 45 -1.66 -17.44 -7.08
N GLN A 46 -1.17 -18.70 -7.13
CA GLN A 46 -2.06 -19.87 -7.30
C GLN A 46 -3.05 -20.05 -6.16
N VAL A 47 -2.73 -19.53 -4.98
CA VAL A 47 -3.56 -19.59 -3.76
C VAL A 47 -4.45 -18.37 -3.58
N SER A 48 -4.46 -17.43 -4.54
CA SER A 48 -5.31 -16.25 -4.45
C SER A 48 -6.78 -16.61 -4.25
N ALA A 49 -7.44 -15.94 -3.33
CA ALA A 49 -8.84 -16.19 -3.01
C ALA A 49 -9.73 -16.01 -4.25
N LYS A 50 -10.70 -16.89 -4.43
CA LYS A 50 -11.71 -16.73 -5.48
C LYS A 50 -12.72 -15.67 -5.07
N GLY A 51 -13.07 -14.77 -5.97
CA GLY A 51 -14.03 -13.70 -5.69
C GLY A 51 -13.77 -12.46 -6.52
N THR A 52 -14.41 -11.37 -6.12
CA THR A 52 -14.25 -10.05 -6.73
C THR A 52 -13.12 -9.30 -6.04
N TYR A 53 -12.18 -8.86 -6.82
CA TYR A 53 -11.11 -7.95 -6.40
C TYR A 53 -11.47 -6.53 -6.80
N THR A 54 -11.25 -5.59 -5.91
CA THR A 54 -11.46 -4.17 -6.16
C THR A 54 -10.11 -3.51 -6.39
N ILE A 55 -9.98 -2.80 -7.51
CA ILE A 55 -8.83 -1.96 -7.79
C ILE A 55 -9.30 -0.52 -7.67
N ILE A 56 -8.64 0.25 -6.82
CA ILE A 56 -8.92 1.65 -6.55
C ILE A 56 -7.76 2.45 -7.12
N ALA A 57 -8.05 3.29 -8.10
CA ALA A 57 -7.08 4.22 -8.68
C ALA A 57 -7.43 5.64 -8.23
N THR A 58 -6.52 6.31 -7.53
CA THR A 58 -6.74 7.66 -7.00
C THR A 58 -5.71 8.63 -7.55
N GLN A 59 -6.17 9.73 -8.13
CA GLN A 59 -5.33 10.84 -8.55
C GLN A 59 -5.97 12.17 -8.16
N ASP A 60 -5.25 13.00 -7.41
CA ASP A 60 -5.79 14.21 -6.78
C ASP A 60 -7.05 13.89 -5.92
N LYS A 61 -8.22 14.33 -6.36
CA LYS A 61 -9.52 14.07 -5.72
C LYS A 61 -10.38 13.05 -6.47
N GLU A 62 -9.90 12.58 -7.61
CA GLU A 62 -10.64 11.64 -8.45
C GLU A 62 -10.28 10.21 -8.06
N LYS A 63 -11.31 9.37 -7.92
CA LYS A 63 -11.18 7.94 -7.67
C LYS A 63 -11.93 7.15 -8.72
N GLU A 64 -11.31 6.09 -9.23
CA GLU A 64 -11.96 5.10 -10.09
C GLU A 64 -11.87 3.72 -9.48
N PHE A 65 -12.99 3.00 -9.54
CA PHE A 65 -13.11 1.64 -9.03
C PHE A 65 -13.24 0.66 -10.19
N ILE A 66 -12.37 -0.33 -10.22
CA ILE A 66 -12.36 -1.38 -11.23
C ILE A 66 -12.56 -2.72 -10.52
N PHE A 67 -13.53 -3.50 -10.97
CA PHE A 67 -13.84 -4.79 -10.38
C PHE A 67 -13.43 -5.92 -11.32
N THR A 68 -12.64 -6.86 -10.82
CA THR A 68 -12.22 -8.04 -11.56
C THR A 68 -12.45 -9.31 -10.74
N GLY A 69 -12.73 -10.42 -11.41
CA GLY A 69 -13.01 -11.69 -10.73
C GLY A 69 -11.89 -12.70 -10.90
N ILE A 70 -11.53 -13.39 -9.83
CA ILE A 70 -10.69 -14.58 -9.88
C ILE A 70 -11.56 -15.82 -9.64
N GLY A 71 -11.60 -16.71 -10.63
CA GLY A 71 -12.37 -17.96 -10.58
C GLY A 71 -13.90 -17.81 -10.69
N GLN A 72 -14.40 -16.59 -10.78
CA GLN A 72 -15.81 -16.26 -11.02
C GLN A 72 -15.94 -14.87 -11.66
N LEU A 73 -17.12 -14.55 -12.19
CA LEU A 73 -17.40 -13.18 -12.67
C LEU A 73 -17.40 -12.21 -11.48
N PRO A 74 -16.90 -10.97 -11.66
CA PRO A 74 -16.93 -9.98 -10.60
C PRO A 74 -18.37 -9.60 -10.24
N THR A 75 -18.63 -9.42 -8.96
CA THR A 75 -19.82 -8.76 -8.45
C THR A 75 -19.46 -7.32 -8.15
N ILE A 76 -20.28 -6.38 -8.60
CA ILE A 76 -20.07 -4.96 -8.31
C ILE A 76 -20.58 -4.68 -6.91
N PRO A 77 -19.73 -4.35 -5.92
CA PRO A 77 -20.18 -3.96 -4.59
C PRO A 77 -20.89 -2.61 -4.65
N VAL A 78 -21.68 -2.31 -3.64
CA VAL A 78 -22.19 -0.94 -3.47
C VAL A 78 -21.09 -0.07 -2.89
N ASN A 79 -20.98 1.15 -3.42
CA ASN A 79 -20.01 2.12 -2.94
C ASN A 79 -20.57 3.54 -2.96
N LEU A 80 -20.01 4.43 -2.12
CA LEU A 80 -20.35 5.84 -2.09
C LEU A 80 -19.08 6.68 -1.98
N GLU A 81 -19.15 7.89 -2.49
CA GLU A 81 -18.06 8.86 -2.45
C GLU A 81 -18.63 10.27 -2.39
N PHE A 82 -18.08 11.10 -1.50
CA PHE A 82 -18.44 12.51 -1.38
C PHE A 82 -17.51 13.38 -2.24
N ASP A 83 -18.05 14.45 -2.82
CA ASP A 83 -17.29 15.44 -3.58
C ASP A 83 -16.36 16.30 -2.71
N SER A 84 -16.55 16.31 -1.40
CA SER A 84 -15.70 17.03 -0.43
C SER A 84 -15.65 16.31 0.92
N LEU A 85 -14.54 16.47 1.64
CA LEU A 85 -14.43 15.97 3.02
C LEU A 85 -15.18 16.86 4.01
N ASN A 86 -15.19 18.19 3.81
CA ASN A 86 -15.79 19.14 4.74
C ASN A 86 -16.74 20.12 4.05
N TYR A 87 -17.94 20.24 4.58
CA TYR A 87 -19.00 21.11 4.12
C TYR A 87 -19.31 22.22 5.14
N LYS A 88 -19.88 23.31 4.68
CA LYS A 88 -20.46 24.31 5.59
C LYS A 88 -21.86 23.87 6.00
N ALA A 89 -22.32 24.36 7.14
CA ALA A 89 -23.70 24.14 7.56
C ALA A 89 -24.67 24.73 6.51
N GLY A 90 -25.61 23.90 6.05
CA GLY A 90 -26.59 24.26 5.03
C GLY A 90 -26.10 24.11 3.58
N ASP A 91 -24.90 23.60 3.34
CA ASP A 91 -24.46 23.19 2.00
C ASP A 91 -25.22 21.94 1.51
N ILE A 92 -25.12 21.67 0.23
CA ILE A 92 -25.55 20.40 -0.37
C ILE A 92 -24.28 19.57 -0.60
N ALA A 93 -24.25 18.37 -0.01
CA ALA A 93 -23.21 17.39 -0.30
C ALA A 93 -23.61 16.54 -1.50
N TYR A 94 -22.73 16.44 -2.49
CA TYR A 94 -22.94 15.60 -3.66
C TYR A 94 -22.28 14.23 -3.41
N ILE A 95 -23.11 13.19 -3.50
CA ILE A 95 -22.69 11.81 -3.23
C ILE A 95 -22.77 11.01 -4.51
N SER A 96 -21.65 10.54 -5.00
CA SER A 96 -21.60 9.58 -6.10
C SER A 96 -21.79 8.16 -5.56
N LEU A 97 -22.82 7.48 -6.04
CA LEU A 97 -23.19 6.13 -5.65
C LEU A 97 -22.90 5.17 -6.81
N THR A 98 -22.31 4.03 -6.52
CA THR A 98 -22.05 2.98 -7.51
C THR A 98 -22.49 1.63 -6.99
N GLY A 99 -22.89 0.74 -7.92
CA GLY A 99 -23.35 -0.60 -7.61
C GLY A 99 -23.86 -1.33 -8.85
N LYS A 100 -24.67 -2.35 -8.64
CA LYS A 100 -25.26 -3.08 -9.76
C LYS A 100 -26.36 -2.24 -10.43
N ALA A 101 -26.41 -2.28 -11.76
CA ALA A 101 -27.39 -1.60 -12.60
C ALA A 101 -28.83 -1.77 -12.08
N SER A 102 -29.58 -0.66 -11.98
CA SER A 102 -30.98 -0.60 -11.55
C SER A 102 -31.28 -1.20 -10.17
N GLU A 103 -30.27 -1.32 -9.32
CA GLU A 103 -30.43 -1.83 -7.96
C GLU A 103 -30.95 -0.74 -7.01
N ILE A 104 -31.76 -1.13 -6.03
CA ILE A 104 -32.20 -0.23 -4.96
C ILE A 104 -31.23 -0.41 -3.78
N VAL A 105 -30.58 0.67 -3.38
CA VAL A 105 -29.65 0.74 -2.24
C VAL A 105 -30.25 1.59 -1.12
N SER A 106 -29.75 1.43 0.10
CA SER A 106 -30.14 2.25 1.25
C SER A 106 -28.96 3.07 1.72
N LEU A 107 -29.13 4.40 1.76
CA LEU A 107 -28.17 5.35 2.33
C LEU A 107 -28.62 5.74 3.73
N LEU A 108 -27.76 5.55 4.74
CA LEU A 108 -27.97 5.97 6.12
C LEU A 108 -26.85 6.93 6.53
N VAL A 109 -27.21 8.03 7.18
CA VAL A 109 -26.24 8.97 7.77
C VAL A 109 -26.29 8.82 9.28
N ILE A 110 -25.10 8.77 9.90
CA ILE A 110 -24.91 8.69 11.36
C ILE A 110 -24.30 10.02 11.81
N ASP A 111 -24.85 10.60 12.85
CA ASP A 111 -24.43 11.89 13.41
C ASP A 111 -23.14 11.78 14.26
N PRO A 112 -22.53 12.92 14.66
CA PRO A 112 -21.34 12.93 15.50
C PRO A 112 -21.52 12.30 16.92
N SER A 113 -22.76 11.99 17.30
CA SER A 113 -23.11 11.29 18.54
C SER A 113 -23.36 9.79 18.34
N ASP A 114 -22.97 9.24 17.20
CA ASP A 114 -23.17 7.86 16.78
C ASP A 114 -24.68 7.46 16.66
N LYS A 115 -25.54 8.42 16.32
CA LYS A 115 -26.98 8.18 16.14
C LYS A 115 -27.38 8.30 14.67
N PRO A 116 -28.24 7.40 14.19
CA PRO A 116 -28.74 7.50 12.82
C PRO A 116 -29.65 8.73 12.64
N ILE A 117 -29.46 9.43 11.53
CA ILE A 117 -30.35 10.51 11.08
C ILE A 117 -31.46 9.91 10.23
N GLY A 118 -32.65 9.85 10.78
CA GLY A 118 -33.79 9.24 10.09
C GLY A 118 -33.71 7.71 9.97
N ASN A 119 -34.45 7.16 9.00
CA ASN A 119 -34.61 5.72 8.80
C ASN A 119 -33.84 5.17 7.58
N GLY A 120 -32.95 5.95 7.04
CA GLY A 120 -32.29 5.65 5.77
C GLY A 120 -33.10 6.07 4.55
N ILE A 121 -32.41 6.32 3.46
CA ILE A 121 -32.95 6.81 2.19
C ILE A 121 -32.79 5.71 1.16
N SER A 122 -33.89 5.33 0.48
CA SER A 122 -33.86 4.34 -0.61
C SER A 122 -33.58 5.06 -1.93
N ILE A 123 -32.53 4.67 -2.60
CA ILE A 123 -32.06 5.26 -3.87
C ILE A 123 -31.98 4.16 -4.91
N THR A 124 -32.48 4.43 -6.13
CA THR A 124 -32.40 3.49 -7.26
C THR A 124 -31.26 3.90 -8.16
N LEU A 125 -30.29 3.04 -8.35
CA LEU A 125 -29.17 3.26 -9.27
C LEU A 125 -29.67 3.23 -10.72
N GLN A 126 -29.06 4.03 -11.59
CA GLN A 126 -29.35 4.09 -13.02
C GLN A 126 -28.97 2.79 -13.74
N PRO A 127 -29.37 2.58 -15.01
CA PRO A 127 -29.01 1.41 -15.79
C PRO A 127 -27.48 1.19 -16.00
N ASP A 128 -26.67 2.21 -15.78
CA ASP A 128 -25.20 2.12 -15.78
C ASP A 128 -24.61 1.74 -14.42
N GLY A 129 -25.46 1.57 -13.38
CA GLY A 129 -25.04 1.25 -12.02
C GLY A 129 -24.55 2.45 -11.20
N ARG A 130 -24.79 3.67 -11.67
CA ARG A 130 -24.38 4.91 -10.99
C ARG A 130 -25.60 5.73 -10.60
N GLU A 131 -25.44 6.58 -9.61
CA GLU A 131 -26.42 7.63 -9.24
C GLU A 131 -25.71 8.73 -8.48
N ASN A 132 -26.12 9.98 -8.71
CA ASN A 132 -25.67 11.11 -7.93
C ASN A 132 -26.81 11.56 -7.01
N TYR A 133 -26.54 11.57 -5.73
CA TYR A 133 -27.50 11.95 -4.70
C TYR A 133 -27.10 13.27 -4.04
N GLU A 134 -28.05 14.20 -3.92
CA GLU A 134 -27.85 15.46 -3.22
C GLU A 134 -28.36 15.33 -1.77
N LEU A 135 -27.43 15.43 -0.81
CA LEU A 135 -27.75 15.42 0.61
C LEU A 135 -27.77 16.86 1.13
N ASP A 136 -28.94 17.33 1.51
CA ASP A 136 -29.12 18.64 2.14
C ASP A 136 -28.62 18.59 3.59
N LEU A 137 -27.65 19.44 3.90
CA LEU A 137 -27.04 19.55 5.23
C LEU A 137 -27.65 20.67 6.08
N GLU A 138 -28.84 21.19 5.70
CA GLU A 138 -29.55 22.15 6.54
C GLU A 138 -29.91 21.49 7.89
N GLY A 139 -29.53 22.18 8.98
CA GLY A 139 -29.78 21.70 10.34
C GLY A 139 -28.79 20.64 10.85
N TYR A 140 -27.77 20.29 10.06
CA TYR A 140 -26.68 19.42 10.52
C TYR A 140 -25.73 20.20 11.44
N PRO A 141 -25.55 19.79 12.72
CA PRO A 141 -24.55 20.36 13.62
C PRO A 141 -23.12 20.18 13.07
N SER A 142 -22.21 21.05 13.52
CA SER A 142 -20.79 20.84 13.23
C SER A 142 -20.28 19.55 13.83
N GLY A 143 -19.48 18.78 13.05
CA GLY A 143 -18.89 17.54 13.50
C GLY A 143 -18.59 16.57 12.37
N VAL A 144 -18.23 15.35 12.77
CA VAL A 144 -17.86 14.23 11.89
C VAL A 144 -19.05 13.30 11.73
N TYR A 145 -19.43 13.03 10.50
CA TYR A 145 -20.54 12.18 10.11
C TYR A 145 -20.06 10.94 9.38
N THR A 146 -20.81 9.87 9.50
CA THR A 146 -20.57 8.62 8.77
C THR A 146 -21.76 8.33 7.87
N ALA A 147 -21.53 8.19 6.58
CA ALA A 147 -22.52 7.71 5.63
C ALA A 147 -22.30 6.23 5.36
N VAL A 148 -23.37 5.46 5.36
CA VAL A 148 -23.37 4.01 5.08
C VAL A 148 -24.32 3.74 3.94
N ILE A 149 -23.81 3.22 2.82
CA ILE A 149 -24.63 2.64 1.77
C ILE A 149 -24.71 1.14 1.96
N SER A 150 -25.87 0.57 1.78
CA SER A 150 -26.07 -0.86 1.95
C SER A 150 -27.04 -1.46 0.94
N LYS A 151 -26.79 -2.76 0.61
CA LYS A 151 -27.69 -3.62 -0.14
C LYS A 151 -27.58 -5.06 0.35
N GLY A 152 -28.60 -5.55 1.03
CA GLY A 152 -28.52 -6.85 1.68
C GLY A 152 -27.40 -6.90 2.71
N SER A 153 -26.42 -7.78 2.51
CA SER A 153 -25.22 -7.89 3.35
C SER A 153 -24.05 -7.04 2.86
N ALA A 154 -24.11 -6.50 1.63
CA ALA A 154 -23.08 -5.63 1.11
C ALA A 154 -23.25 -4.22 1.66
N GLN A 155 -22.17 -3.60 2.13
CA GLN A 155 -22.17 -2.23 2.61
C GLN A 155 -20.82 -1.56 2.33
N SER A 156 -20.86 -0.24 2.18
CA SER A 156 -19.69 0.63 2.17
C SER A 156 -19.94 1.83 3.08
N THR A 157 -18.88 2.38 3.61
CA THR A 157 -18.94 3.45 4.61
C THR A 157 -17.93 4.52 4.23
N GLU A 158 -18.36 5.78 4.26
CA GLU A 158 -17.52 6.95 4.00
C GLU A 158 -17.76 7.99 5.11
N VAL A 159 -16.72 8.77 5.41
CA VAL A 159 -16.78 9.82 6.44
C VAL A 159 -16.77 11.18 5.75
N PHE A 160 -17.67 12.07 6.18
CA PHE A 160 -17.68 13.47 5.80
C PHE A 160 -17.85 14.36 7.03
N THR A 161 -17.57 15.62 6.89
CA THR A 161 -17.60 16.57 8.01
C THR A 161 -18.43 17.80 7.67
N VAL A 162 -19.03 18.42 8.68
CA VAL A 162 -19.80 19.66 8.55
C VAL A 162 -19.23 20.69 9.50
N GLY A 163 -18.94 21.88 8.99
CA GLY A 163 -18.58 23.06 9.78
C GLY A 163 -17.28 22.94 10.56
N LEU A 164 -16.37 22.05 10.16
CA LEU A 164 -15.06 21.98 10.80
C LEU A 164 -14.29 23.28 10.55
N GLN A 165 -13.64 23.76 11.58
CA GLN A 165 -12.90 25.01 11.57
C GLN A 165 -11.43 24.76 11.20
N THR A 166 -10.82 25.76 10.57
CA THR A 166 -9.37 25.81 10.39
C THR A 166 -8.74 26.77 11.39
N GLY A 167 -7.48 26.51 11.77
CA GLY A 167 -6.68 27.45 12.57
C GLY A 167 -6.86 27.37 14.08
N SER A 168 -7.48 26.31 14.59
CA SER A 168 -7.66 26.12 16.03
C SER A 168 -6.58 25.20 16.61
N GLY A 169 -5.93 25.66 17.70
CA GLY A 169 -4.98 24.86 18.50
C GLY A 169 -3.59 24.71 17.87
N GLU A 170 -2.66 24.30 18.72
CA GLU A 170 -1.33 23.87 18.30
C GLU A 170 -1.46 22.51 17.63
N ILE A 171 -0.78 22.32 16.51
CA ILE A 171 -0.73 21.03 15.82
C ILE A 171 0.54 20.32 16.26
N LYS A 172 0.43 19.03 16.57
CA LYS A 172 1.54 18.12 16.80
C LYS A 172 1.28 16.84 16.05
N ILE A 173 2.16 16.50 15.12
CA ILE A 173 2.09 15.26 14.37
C ILE A 173 3.29 14.37 14.68
N ASN A 174 3.12 13.08 14.51
CA ASN A 174 4.17 12.07 14.58
C ASN A 174 3.81 10.87 13.70
N THR A 175 4.77 10.00 13.50
CA THR A 175 4.59 8.71 12.84
C THR A 175 4.99 7.58 13.78
N THR A 176 4.54 6.35 13.49
CA THR A 176 4.83 5.19 14.36
C THR A 176 6.26 4.67 14.23
N LYS A 177 6.99 5.10 13.20
CA LYS A 177 8.39 4.78 12.94
C LYS A 177 9.14 6.06 12.54
N GLU A 178 10.44 6.09 12.75
CA GLU A 178 11.32 7.16 12.27
C GLU A 178 11.86 6.85 10.86
N GLY A 179 11.98 5.56 10.51
CA GLY A 179 12.47 5.09 9.21
C GLY A 179 11.47 4.18 8.48
N TYR A 180 11.38 4.34 7.17
CA TYR A 180 10.48 3.62 6.28
C TYR A 180 11.22 3.10 5.06
N LEU A 181 10.80 1.95 4.54
CA LEU A 181 11.26 1.44 3.25
C LEU A 181 10.33 1.92 2.11
N PRO A 182 10.82 2.00 0.86
CA PRO A 182 9.94 2.12 -0.29
C PRO A 182 8.82 1.07 -0.28
N GLY A 183 7.57 1.50 -0.55
CA GLY A 183 6.37 0.66 -0.45
C GLY A 183 5.71 0.61 0.93
N ASP A 184 6.38 1.08 2.00
CA ASP A 184 5.80 1.07 3.35
C ASP A 184 4.58 1.98 3.48
N SER A 185 3.56 1.50 4.21
CA SER A 185 2.45 2.33 4.67
C SER A 185 2.85 3.12 5.91
N ILE A 186 2.37 4.35 6.00
CA ILE A 186 2.64 5.26 7.11
C ILE A 186 1.34 5.52 7.87
N LEU A 187 1.37 5.29 9.17
CA LEU A 187 0.33 5.76 10.07
C LEU A 187 0.77 7.11 10.65
N LEU A 188 0.13 8.18 10.18
CA LEU A 188 0.27 9.51 10.74
C LEU A 188 -0.66 9.67 11.93
N LEU A 189 -0.11 10.07 13.06
CA LEU A 189 -0.82 10.35 14.29
C LEU A 189 -0.60 11.80 14.69
N GLY A 190 -1.49 12.35 15.53
CA GLY A 190 -1.28 13.71 16.03
C GLY A 190 -2.35 14.17 17.00
N ASP A 191 -2.11 15.38 17.47
CA ASP A 191 -2.98 16.09 18.41
C ASP A 191 -3.14 17.54 17.97
N THR A 192 -4.36 18.06 18.09
CA THR A 192 -4.69 19.49 17.95
C THR A 192 -5.97 19.78 18.74
N ALA A 193 -6.63 20.91 18.51
CA ALA A 193 -7.98 21.10 19.05
C ALA A 193 -8.98 20.12 18.41
N GLU A 194 -10.13 19.93 19.06
CA GLU A 194 -11.20 19.06 18.58
C GLU A 194 -11.85 19.60 17.29
N ASN A 195 -12.24 18.71 16.39
CA ASN A 195 -12.98 19.02 15.16
C ASN A 195 -12.30 20.09 14.28
N VAL A 196 -11.00 19.98 14.07
CA VAL A 196 -10.20 20.87 13.23
C VAL A 196 -9.94 20.21 11.88
N LEU A 197 -10.17 20.96 10.81
CA LEU A 197 -9.77 20.58 9.46
C LEU A 197 -8.29 20.90 9.25
N LEU A 198 -7.55 19.96 8.70
CA LEU A 198 -6.13 20.10 8.38
C LEU A 198 -5.87 19.70 6.93
N THR A 199 -4.84 20.30 6.35
CA THR A 199 -4.20 19.80 5.12
C THR A 199 -2.89 19.16 5.51
N VAL A 200 -2.63 17.94 5.05
CA VAL A 200 -1.39 17.21 5.30
C VAL A 200 -0.74 16.89 3.97
N ALA A 201 0.54 17.23 3.86
CA ALA A 201 1.38 16.92 2.71
C ALA A 201 2.57 16.05 3.11
N LEU A 202 2.84 15.00 2.33
CA LEU A 202 4.07 14.22 2.35
C LEU A 202 4.96 14.72 1.21
N MET A 203 6.19 15.11 1.54
CA MET A 203 7.17 15.61 0.58
C MET A 203 8.40 14.72 0.60
N ASP A 204 8.99 14.51 -0.58
CA ASP A 204 10.24 13.77 -0.75
C ASP A 204 11.48 14.56 -0.31
N SER A 205 12.65 13.95 -0.43
CA SER A 205 13.94 14.55 -0.08
C SER A 205 14.34 15.73 -0.98
N GLU A 206 13.70 15.92 -2.13
CA GLU A 206 13.90 17.03 -3.05
C GLU A 206 12.88 18.15 -2.85
N GLY A 207 11.86 17.93 -1.97
CA GLY A 207 10.78 18.87 -1.66
C GLY A 207 9.58 18.77 -2.61
N ASN A 208 9.49 17.71 -3.42
CA ASN A 208 8.31 17.47 -4.24
C ASN A 208 7.17 16.92 -3.38
N ILE A 209 5.95 17.40 -3.62
CA ILE A 209 4.76 16.85 -2.95
C ILE A 209 4.41 15.52 -3.59
N ILE A 210 4.50 14.45 -2.81
CA ILE A 210 4.14 13.09 -3.21
C ILE A 210 2.63 12.87 -3.03
N LYS A 211 2.10 13.29 -1.88
CA LYS A 211 0.67 13.21 -1.58
C LYS A 211 0.27 14.39 -0.70
N GLU A 212 -0.83 15.05 -1.05
CA GLU A 212 -1.48 16.06 -0.23
C GLU A 212 -2.96 15.73 -0.11
N LYS A 213 -3.49 15.84 1.09
CA LYS A 213 -4.92 15.62 1.34
C LYS A 213 -5.42 16.40 2.55
N GLU A 214 -6.74 16.58 2.58
CA GLU A 214 -7.43 17.04 3.77
C GLU A 214 -7.66 15.87 4.75
N THR A 215 -7.50 16.15 6.02
CA THR A 215 -7.84 15.27 7.14
C THR A 215 -8.41 16.10 8.29
N PHE A 216 -8.79 15.48 9.39
CA PHE A 216 -9.38 16.19 10.52
C PHE A 216 -8.96 15.58 11.84
N SER A 217 -9.08 16.38 12.91
CA SER A 217 -9.04 15.87 14.27
C SER A 217 -10.42 15.44 14.75
N ASP A 218 -10.48 14.37 15.52
CA ASP A 218 -11.72 13.88 16.13
C ASP A 218 -12.23 14.79 17.27
N LYS A 219 -13.33 14.39 17.93
CA LYS A 219 -13.91 15.06 19.09
C LYS A 219 -12.99 15.12 20.32
N ASN A 220 -11.86 14.43 20.31
CA ASN A 220 -10.84 14.45 21.37
C ASN A 220 -9.57 15.18 20.93
N GLY A 221 -9.59 15.81 19.74
CA GLY A 221 -8.45 16.47 19.15
C GLY A 221 -7.39 15.53 18.57
N LYS A 222 -7.70 14.23 18.39
CA LYS A 222 -6.77 13.26 17.83
C LYS A 222 -6.82 13.23 16.31
N ILE A 223 -5.64 13.17 15.71
CA ILE A 223 -5.44 12.98 14.29
C ILE A 223 -4.97 11.54 14.08
N SER A 224 -5.57 10.83 13.13
CA SER A 224 -5.14 9.49 12.72
C SER A 224 -5.41 9.31 11.22
N ASP A 225 -4.36 9.10 10.45
CA ASP A 225 -4.47 8.89 9.01
C ASP A 225 -3.51 7.77 8.56
N SER A 226 -4.05 6.73 7.98
CA SER A 226 -3.30 5.56 7.48
C SER A 226 -3.20 5.52 5.95
N THR A 227 -3.60 6.59 5.27
CA THR A 227 -3.64 6.62 3.80
C THR A 227 -2.34 7.07 3.16
N PHE A 228 -1.32 7.44 3.94
CA PHE A 228 -0.01 7.80 3.45
C PHE A 228 0.87 6.56 3.23
N ARG A 229 1.67 6.63 2.17
CA ARG A 229 2.57 5.55 1.75
C ARG A 229 3.83 6.11 1.13
N ILE A 230 4.94 5.41 1.29
CA ILE A 230 6.16 5.66 0.53
C ILE A 230 6.01 4.96 -0.83
N PRO A 231 6.18 5.64 -1.98
CA PRO A 231 6.23 5.00 -3.28
C PRO A 231 7.27 3.88 -3.35
N SER A 232 7.03 2.84 -4.14
CA SER A 232 7.98 1.73 -4.28
C SER A 232 9.28 2.14 -4.98
N ASP A 233 9.24 3.22 -5.77
CA ASP A 233 10.38 3.84 -6.45
C ASP A 233 10.93 5.07 -5.72
N ALA A 234 10.60 5.23 -4.43
CA ALA A 234 10.95 6.40 -3.64
C ALA A 234 12.46 6.64 -3.55
N ILE A 235 12.84 7.89 -3.73
CA ILE A 235 14.23 8.34 -3.51
C ILE A 235 14.53 8.28 -2.01
N HIS A 236 15.61 7.62 -1.63
CA HIS A 236 16.07 7.60 -0.23
C HIS A 236 16.47 8.98 0.27
N GLY A 237 16.34 9.20 1.56
CA GLY A 237 16.74 10.45 2.20
C GLY A 237 15.73 10.92 3.25
N ILE A 238 15.86 12.16 3.66
CA ILE A 238 14.96 12.77 4.64
C ILE A 238 13.75 13.33 3.92
N TRP A 239 12.60 12.77 4.23
CA TRP A 239 11.28 13.19 3.77
C TRP A 239 10.58 13.97 4.86
N GLN A 240 9.54 14.72 4.52
CA GLN A 240 8.85 15.58 5.48
C GLN A 240 7.33 15.40 5.39
N PHE A 241 6.69 15.34 6.54
CA PHE A 241 5.27 15.63 6.67
C PHE A 241 5.08 17.07 7.12
N ASN A 242 4.17 17.77 6.44
CA ASN A 242 3.72 19.09 6.83
C ASN A 242 2.20 19.04 7.06
N ALA A 243 1.77 19.28 8.30
CA ALA A 243 0.36 19.41 8.66
C ALA A 243 0.03 20.87 8.92
N LYS A 244 -1.03 21.37 8.30
CA LYS A 244 -1.42 22.77 8.37
C LYS A 244 -2.91 22.95 8.60
N SER A 245 -3.27 23.92 9.43
CA SER A 245 -4.65 24.40 9.63
C SER A 245 -4.64 25.90 9.86
N GLY A 246 -5.13 26.66 8.89
CA GLY A 246 -5.03 28.12 8.91
C GLY A 246 -3.59 28.61 9.00
N SER A 247 -3.24 29.29 10.09
CA SER A 247 -1.87 29.78 10.37
C SER A 247 -1.03 28.80 11.20
N ASN A 248 -1.64 27.76 11.75
CA ASN A 248 -0.96 26.77 12.57
C ASN A 248 -0.41 25.66 11.68
N PHE A 249 0.79 25.20 11.99
CA PHE A 249 1.43 24.10 11.26
C PHE A 249 2.38 23.34 12.17
N ASP A 250 2.65 22.12 11.77
CA ASP A 250 3.73 21.30 12.32
C ASP A 250 4.41 20.53 11.19
N THR A 251 5.71 20.30 11.35
CA THR A 251 6.53 19.60 10.37
C THR A 251 7.37 18.57 11.08
N ILE A 252 7.32 17.33 10.63
CA ILE A 252 8.18 16.26 11.11
C ILE A 252 8.99 15.69 9.94
N GLU A 253 10.16 15.15 10.28
CA GLU A 253 11.02 14.44 9.36
C GLU A 253 10.90 12.93 9.58
N ILE A 254 10.93 12.19 8.48
CA ILE A 254 11.05 10.74 8.47
C ILE A 254 12.21 10.36 7.55
N GLU A 255 12.88 9.27 7.81
CA GLU A 255 13.92 8.75 6.94
C GLU A 255 13.34 7.71 5.99
N VAL A 256 13.44 7.95 4.68
CA VAL A 256 13.24 6.89 3.69
C VAL A 256 14.58 6.22 3.48
N LEU A 257 14.65 5.00 3.97
CA LEU A 257 15.87 4.20 3.94
C LEU A 257 16.19 3.82 2.48
N ALA A 258 17.46 3.86 2.12
CA ALA A 258 17.86 3.22 0.89
C ALA A 258 17.42 1.78 0.98
N THR A 259 16.57 1.34 0.05
CA THR A 259 16.61 -0.07 -0.28
C THR A 259 18.06 -0.31 -0.67
N LEU A 260 18.76 -1.12 0.09
CA LEU A 260 19.83 -1.89 -0.54
C LEU A 260 19.13 -2.38 -1.81
N GLU A 261 19.70 -2.05 -3.00
CA GLU A 261 19.32 -2.82 -4.18
C GLU A 261 19.52 -4.25 -3.71
N GLU A 262 18.44 -4.89 -3.30
CA GLU A 262 18.42 -6.29 -2.97
C GLU A 262 18.46 -7.04 -4.30
N GLY A 263 19.55 -6.80 -5.01
CA GLY A 263 20.11 -7.81 -5.85
C GLY A 263 20.42 -8.95 -4.91
N MET A 264 19.94 -10.13 -5.24
CA MET A 264 20.28 -11.35 -4.54
C MET A 264 21.79 -11.33 -4.21
N MET A 265 22.13 -11.53 -2.95
CA MET A 265 23.54 -11.64 -2.52
C MET A 265 23.78 -13.05 -2.03
N VAL A 266 24.94 -13.60 -2.38
CA VAL A 266 25.43 -14.88 -1.85
C VAL A 266 26.69 -14.66 -1.04
N SER A 267 26.77 -15.27 0.12
CA SER A 267 27.95 -15.31 0.97
C SER A 267 28.23 -16.73 1.43
N VAL A 268 29.49 -17.00 1.72
CA VAL A 268 29.95 -18.30 2.24
C VAL A 268 30.67 -18.09 3.55
N GLU A 269 30.18 -18.74 4.59
CA GLU A 269 30.85 -18.77 5.89
C GLU A 269 31.52 -20.12 6.10
N GLU A 270 32.72 -20.12 6.70
CA GLU A 270 33.36 -21.35 7.10
C GLU A 270 32.48 -22.14 8.09
N GLY A 271 32.12 -23.33 7.71
CA GLY A 271 31.31 -24.23 8.54
C GLY A 271 32.15 -24.95 9.58
N LEU A 272 31.45 -25.52 10.55
CA LEU A 272 32.07 -26.39 11.58
C LEU A 272 32.40 -27.75 10.99
N GLU A 273 33.54 -28.34 11.43
CA GLU A 273 33.81 -29.75 11.19
C GLU A 273 32.85 -30.60 12.03
N VAL A 274 31.90 -31.28 11.36
CA VAL A 274 30.93 -32.14 12.05
C VAL A 274 31.48 -33.55 12.13
N ALA A 275 31.67 -34.08 13.34
CA ALA A 275 32.21 -35.42 13.58
C ALA A 275 31.39 -36.50 12.84
N GLY A 276 32.06 -37.25 11.93
CA GLY A 276 31.45 -38.28 11.11
C GLY A 276 30.80 -37.82 9.80
N VAL A 277 30.67 -36.50 9.57
CA VAL A 277 30.08 -35.94 8.36
C VAL A 277 31.14 -35.28 7.47
N GLY A 278 32.14 -34.63 8.05
CA GLY A 278 33.20 -33.92 7.34
C GLY A 278 33.15 -32.39 7.52
N LYS A 279 33.98 -31.68 6.75
CA LYS A 279 33.95 -30.20 6.70
C LYS A 279 32.66 -29.72 6.00
N THR A 280 32.06 -28.68 6.52
CA THR A 280 30.89 -28.02 5.92
C THR A 280 31.16 -26.57 5.69
N VAL A 281 30.53 -25.97 4.71
CA VAL A 281 30.41 -24.52 4.53
C VAL A 281 28.94 -24.13 4.61
N LEU A 282 28.66 -22.97 5.14
CA LEU A 282 27.29 -22.41 5.17
C LEU A 282 27.15 -21.38 4.07
N ILE A 283 26.37 -21.72 3.06
CA ILE A 283 26.04 -20.81 1.95
C ILE A 283 24.78 -20.04 2.36
N LYS A 284 24.88 -18.74 2.39
CA LYS A 284 23.75 -17.85 2.70
C LYS A 284 23.39 -17.02 1.49
N VAL A 285 22.13 -17.01 1.15
CA VAL A 285 21.56 -16.10 0.14
C VAL A 285 20.53 -15.22 0.82
N ILE A 286 20.54 -13.95 0.49
CA ILE A 286 19.53 -12.98 0.90
C ILE A 286 18.98 -12.27 -0.34
N GLY A 287 17.73 -11.80 -0.29
CA GLY A 287 17.08 -11.06 -1.39
C GLY A 287 16.66 -11.94 -2.59
N ALA A 288 16.63 -13.27 -2.44
CA ALA A 288 16.17 -14.16 -3.49
C ALA A 288 14.64 -14.16 -3.65
N LYS A 289 14.20 -14.33 -4.90
CA LYS A 289 12.77 -14.44 -5.22
C LYS A 289 12.44 -15.89 -5.60
N GLN A 290 11.57 -16.53 -4.80
CA GLN A 290 11.07 -17.89 -5.03
C GLN A 290 12.15 -18.99 -4.86
N THR A 291 12.49 -19.71 -5.92
CA THR A 291 13.44 -20.82 -5.90
C THR A 291 14.82 -20.34 -6.32
N VAL A 292 15.85 -20.75 -5.56
CA VAL A 292 17.26 -20.48 -5.86
C VAL A 292 17.91 -21.78 -6.32
N GLU A 293 18.56 -21.74 -7.47
CA GLU A 293 19.43 -22.78 -7.98
C GLU A 293 20.88 -22.44 -7.61
N PHE A 294 21.59 -23.40 -7.03
CA PHE A 294 22.98 -23.28 -6.67
C PHE A 294 23.82 -24.19 -7.57
N GLU A 295 24.86 -23.64 -8.14
CA GLU A 295 25.92 -24.39 -8.81
C GLU A 295 27.22 -24.25 -8.03
N ILE A 296 27.82 -25.35 -7.65
CA ILE A 296 29.13 -25.36 -6.99
C ILE A 296 30.17 -25.80 -8.00
N ILE A 297 31.09 -24.90 -8.29
CA ILE A 297 32.07 -25.02 -9.39
C ILE A 297 33.46 -25.22 -8.79
N ALA A 298 34.14 -26.23 -9.25
CA ALA A 298 35.50 -26.57 -8.84
C ALA A 298 36.56 -25.61 -9.45
N VAL A 299 37.79 -25.79 -8.99
CA VAL A 299 38.96 -25.00 -9.42
C VAL A 299 39.22 -25.11 -10.91
N ASP A 300 38.92 -26.22 -11.52
CA ASP A 300 39.05 -26.51 -12.96
C ASP A 300 37.89 -26.03 -13.81
N GLY A 301 36.84 -25.48 -13.16
CA GLY A 301 35.63 -24.96 -13.80
C GLY A 301 34.53 -26.01 -14.02
N GLU A 302 34.73 -27.25 -13.53
CA GLU A 302 33.66 -28.25 -13.58
C GLU A 302 32.64 -28.02 -12.46
N THR A 303 31.34 -28.21 -12.77
CA THR A 303 30.25 -28.17 -11.78
C THR A 303 30.28 -29.46 -10.97
N ILE A 304 30.54 -29.35 -9.66
CA ILE A 304 30.57 -30.48 -8.74
C ILE A 304 29.15 -30.91 -8.36
N GLU A 305 28.30 -29.93 -8.08
CA GLU A 305 26.95 -30.17 -7.59
C GLU A 305 26.01 -29.01 -7.99
N THR A 306 24.76 -29.38 -8.25
CA THR A 306 23.65 -28.42 -8.48
C THR A 306 22.54 -28.73 -7.48
N LEU A 307 22.09 -27.73 -6.74
CA LEU A 307 21.07 -27.82 -5.71
C LEU A 307 19.99 -26.77 -5.94
N SER A 308 18.76 -27.05 -5.48
CA SER A 308 17.64 -26.12 -5.62
C SER A 308 16.87 -26.02 -4.31
N PHE A 309 16.63 -24.78 -3.84
CA PHE A 309 15.92 -24.49 -2.60
C PHE A 309 14.93 -23.35 -2.76
N VAL A 310 13.82 -23.46 -2.05
CA VAL A 310 12.83 -22.37 -1.99
C VAL A 310 13.28 -21.37 -0.93
N ALA A 311 13.37 -20.09 -1.31
CA ALA A 311 13.67 -19.01 -0.38
C ALA A 311 12.51 -18.82 0.62
N SER A 312 12.85 -18.30 1.80
CA SER A 312 11.85 -17.86 2.78
C SER A 312 11.02 -16.68 2.23
N ASP A 313 9.94 -16.30 2.92
CA ASP A 313 9.14 -15.11 2.60
C ASP A 313 9.95 -13.81 2.64
N GLN A 314 11.12 -13.82 3.28
CA GLN A 314 12.08 -12.71 3.34
C GLN A 314 13.19 -12.78 2.28
N GLY A 315 13.17 -13.82 1.44
CA GLY A 315 14.18 -14.03 0.40
C GLY A 315 15.46 -14.70 0.88
N ASP A 316 15.46 -15.34 2.07
CA ASP A 316 16.64 -15.96 2.65
C ASP A 316 16.70 -17.46 2.31
N VAL A 317 17.90 -17.93 1.96
CA VAL A 317 18.26 -19.35 1.92
C VAL A 317 19.52 -19.57 2.75
N ASN A 318 19.48 -20.54 3.67
CA ASN A 318 20.64 -20.99 4.43
C ASN A 318 20.91 -22.44 4.07
N LEU A 319 21.96 -22.69 3.30
CA LEU A 319 22.33 -24.02 2.80
C LEU A 319 23.63 -24.50 3.44
N PRO A 320 23.59 -25.43 4.41
CA PRO A 320 24.80 -26.14 4.84
C PRO A 320 25.21 -27.12 3.76
N TRP A 321 26.35 -26.90 3.12
CA TRP A 321 26.92 -27.81 2.13
C TRP A 321 28.05 -28.63 2.74
N ILE A 322 27.96 -29.94 2.57
CA ILE A 322 28.97 -30.89 3.05
C ILE A 322 30.02 -31.05 1.95
N ILE A 323 31.26 -30.68 2.26
CA ILE A 323 32.36 -30.84 1.31
C ILE A 323 32.67 -32.32 1.11
N PRO A 324 32.63 -32.84 -0.13
CA PRO A 324 33.02 -34.24 -0.41
C PRO A 324 34.46 -34.52 0.04
N LYS A 325 34.72 -35.72 0.52
CA LYS A 325 36.03 -36.11 1.11
C LYS A 325 37.19 -36.06 0.13
N ASP A 326 36.91 -36.21 -1.17
CA ASP A 326 37.90 -36.25 -2.23
C ASP A 326 38.01 -34.90 -2.95
N THR A 327 37.51 -33.81 -2.34
CA THR A 327 37.55 -32.46 -2.92
C THR A 327 39.00 -31.91 -2.82
N GLU A 328 39.55 -31.48 -3.95
CA GLU A 328 40.92 -30.94 -4.01
C GLU A 328 41.02 -29.56 -3.35
N PRO A 329 42.14 -29.22 -2.70
CA PRO A 329 42.37 -27.88 -2.19
C PRO A 329 42.35 -26.81 -3.33
N GLY A 330 41.73 -25.68 -3.06
CA GLY A 330 41.68 -24.58 -4.05
C GLY A 330 40.53 -23.62 -3.84
N THR A 331 40.32 -22.71 -4.79
CA THR A 331 39.23 -21.74 -4.75
C THR A 331 38.02 -22.26 -5.51
N TYR A 332 36.93 -22.37 -4.84
CA TYR A 332 35.62 -22.79 -5.38
C TYR A 332 34.70 -21.60 -5.58
N THR A 333 33.87 -21.68 -6.60
CA THR A 333 32.86 -20.68 -6.88
C THR A 333 31.47 -21.24 -6.66
N ILE A 334 30.64 -20.51 -5.95
CA ILE A 334 29.21 -20.80 -5.79
C ILE A 334 28.45 -19.77 -6.60
N THR A 335 27.69 -20.23 -7.58
CA THR A 335 26.73 -19.43 -8.32
C THR A 335 25.35 -19.72 -7.73
N ALA A 336 24.66 -18.66 -7.29
CA ALA A 336 23.26 -18.74 -6.87
C ALA A 336 22.41 -17.94 -7.86
N SER A 337 21.37 -18.58 -8.40
CA SER A 337 20.50 -17.96 -9.42
C SER A 337 19.04 -18.15 -9.05
N ASP A 338 18.25 -17.09 -9.16
CA ASP A 338 16.80 -17.15 -9.16
C ASP A 338 16.26 -16.78 -10.56
N ALA A 339 14.94 -16.63 -10.72
CA ALA A 339 14.33 -16.30 -12.01
C ALA A 339 14.77 -14.93 -12.57
N PHE A 340 15.38 -14.06 -11.76
CA PHE A 340 15.68 -12.67 -12.08
C PHE A 340 17.15 -12.29 -11.91
N ASN A 341 17.86 -12.98 -11.01
CA ASN A 341 19.22 -12.63 -10.58
C ASN A 341 20.14 -13.82 -10.63
N SER A 342 21.44 -13.57 -10.85
CA SER A 342 22.51 -14.54 -10.70
C SER A 342 23.72 -13.88 -10.04
N VAL A 343 24.20 -14.44 -8.94
CA VAL A 343 25.28 -13.89 -8.12
C VAL A 343 26.28 -14.97 -7.76
N ASN A 344 27.54 -14.57 -7.56
CA ASN A 344 28.63 -15.50 -7.28
C ASN A 344 29.32 -15.13 -5.96
N ALA A 345 29.73 -16.15 -5.23
CA ALA A 345 30.67 -16.04 -4.12
C ALA A 345 31.79 -17.09 -4.27
N THR A 346 32.94 -16.81 -3.70
CA THR A 346 34.07 -17.74 -3.71
C THR A 346 34.50 -18.09 -2.29
N PHE A 347 34.96 -19.29 -2.08
CA PHE A 347 35.62 -19.72 -0.84
C PHE A 347 36.84 -20.56 -1.15
N ALA A 348 37.83 -20.53 -0.25
CA ALA A 348 39.03 -21.31 -0.36
C ALA A 348 38.92 -22.58 0.49
N LEU A 349 39.32 -23.71 -0.06
CA LEU A 349 39.48 -24.97 0.65
C LEU A 349 40.98 -25.23 0.82
N GLU A 350 41.40 -25.40 2.07
CA GLU A 350 42.81 -25.73 2.43
C GLU A 350 43.01 -27.22 2.57
#